data_ac553f28f917bd79ef8de8213a3ec797
#
_entry.id   ac553f28f917bd79ef8de8213a3ec797
#
_cell.length_a   1.000
_cell.length_b   1.000
_cell.length_c   1.000
_cell.angle_alpha   90.00
_cell.angle_beta   90.00
_cell.angle_gamma   90.00
#
_symmetry.space_group_name_H-M   'P 1'
#
loop_
_entity.id
_entity.type
_entity.pdbx_description
1 polymer ?
#
loop_
_entity_poly.entity_id
_entity_poly.type
_entity_poly.pdbx_seq_one_letter_code
_entity_poly.pdbx_strand_id
1 'polypeptide(L)'
;MLEKIKTLAENFIAQDKEILVISHHDTDGICSAAIMASALQKLDKKFSIKIIKQLEKEFIEKLPKRNLLVFLDLGSGSLEHLNKLENDIFILDHHEIDKQTSLKNNIRIVNPHLYNQEQLSGSCLTYLFVKEISKENKELANLAVIGMVGDMLGKNIGKIGNIIINDAELLIKKGLLLYPATRPLNKTLEFSSSMFIPGVTGSSSGASCLLKEAGIEKENGNYKSLIELNEEEMSKLVTAILLRRNDKEIEDFIGNIYLVKLFTQLEDARELSAMINSCSRLDHSNIALSLCMGSKKARKKAEEIYASYKQHLIAGLNFISNMKKIEGDNYIIINAKSNIKDTIIGTLASMLSMSSLYKEGTAIITMADNESKIKISARIAGRNGRNIREILDSVVKEVGGESGGHALAAGCLIEKNKEQEFIEALKKRLEIEMIKI
;
A
#
# COMPACT_ATOMS: atom_id res chain seq x y z
N MET A 1 5.09 24.69 0.94
CA MET A 1 4.10 23.73 0.45
C MET A 1 2.65 24.11 0.83
N LEU A 2 2.31 24.34 2.09
CA LEU A 2 0.93 24.66 2.48
C LEU A 2 0.38 25.91 1.77
N GLU A 3 1.14 27.00 1.69
CA GLU A 3 0.76 28.19 0.92
C GLU A 3 0.49 27.88 -0.56
N LYS A 4 1.29 26.97 -1.15
CA LYS A 4 1.06 26.54 -2.53
C LYS A 4 -0.25 25.76 -2.67
N ILE A 5 -0.55 24.88 -1.72
CA ILE A 5 -1.83 24.14 -1.66
C ILE A 5 -2.99 25.12 -1.63
N LYS A 6 -2.94 26.15 -0.77
CA LYS A 6 -3.96 27.18 -0.69
C LYS A 6 -4.17 27.91 -2.02
N THR A 7 -3.11 28.39 -2.62
CA THR A 7 -3.17 29.06 -3.95
C THR A 7 -3.76 28.13 -5.02
N LEU A 8 -3.40 26.83 -4.99
CA LEU A 8 -3.95 25.86 -5.93
C LEU A 8 -5.45 25.60 -5.69
N ALA A 9 -5.89 25.54 -4.45
CA ALA A 9 -7.30 25.39 -4.09
C ALA A 9 -8.14 26.57 -4.59
N GLU A 10 -7.66 27.81 -4.42
CA GLU A 10 -8.30 29.02 -4.94
C GLU A 10 -8.43 28.95 -6.48
N ASN A 11 -7.35 28.59 -7.17
CA ASN A 11 -7.36 28.42 -8.63
C ASN A 11 -8.29 27.31 -9.10
N PHE A 12 -8.43 26.23 -8.32
CA PHE A 12 -9.29 25.10 -8.62
C PHE A 12 -10.78 25.46 -8.54
N ILE A 13 -11.17 26.16 -7.48
CA ILE A 13 -12.58 26.58 -7.28
C ILE A 13 -13.07 27.43 -8.46
N ALA A 14 -12.21 28.28 -9.02
CA ALA A 14 -12.51 29.16 -10.14
C ALA A 14 -12.71 28.43 -11.48
N GLN A 15 -12.48 27.11 -11.57
CA GLN A 15 -12.65 26.34 -12.81
C GLN A 15 -14.11 25.93 -13.00
N ASP A 16 -14.64 26.18 -14.20
CA ASP A 16 -16.01 25.80 -14.59
C ASP A 16 -16.07 24.57 -15.51
N LYS A 17 -14.93 23.96 -15.79
CA LYS A 17 -14.85 22.77 -16.65
C LYS A 17 -15.37 21.54 -15.93
N GLU A 18 -15.89 20.58 -16.70
CA GLU A 18 -16.14 19.23 -16.19
C GLU A 18 -14.81 18.56 -15.76
N ILE A 19 -14.82 17.92 -14.62
CA ILE A 19 -13.61 17.40 -13.97
C ILE A 19 -13.49 15.90 -14.24
N LEU A 20 -12.32 15.46 -14.73
CA LEU A 20 -11.95 14.07 -14.75
C LEU A 20 -10.88 13.84 -13.69
N VAL A 21 -11.23 13.10 -12.63
CA VAL A 21 -10.33 12.64 -11.59
C VAL A 21 -9.73 11.31 -12.02
N ILE A 22 -8.42 11.22 -12.01
CA ILE A 22 -7.66 10.00 -12.29
C ILE A 22 -6.84 9.68 -11.04
N SER A 23 -7.05 8.50 -10.47
CA SER A 23 -6.40 8.12 -9.21
C SER A 23 -5.80 6.73 -9.27
N HIS A 24 -4.80 6.50 -8.43
CA HIS A 24 -4.16 5.20 -8.30
C HIS A 24 -5.10 4.17 -7.67
N HIS A 25 -4.83 2.90 -7.92
CA HIS A 25 -5.73 1.79 -7.53
C HIS A 25 -5.48 1.24 -6.12
N ASP A 26 -4.42 1.63 -5.45
CA ASP A 26 -4.14 1.19 -4.07
C ASP A 26 -4.96 1.95 -3.02
N THR A 27 -4.71 1.68 -1.76
CA THR A 27 -5.47 2.31 -0.67
C THR A 27 -5.31 3.82 -0.66
N ASP A 28 -4.10 4.34 -0.91
CA ASP A 28 -3.85 5.78 -0.86
C ASP A 28 -4.57 6.50 -2.01
N GLY A 29 -4.47 5.97 -3.23
CA GLY A 29 -5.19 6.51 -4.37
C GLY A 29 -6.71 6.41 -4.22
N ILE A 30 -7.26 5.30 -3.72
CA ILE A 30 -8.70 5.15 -3.47
C ILE A 30 -9.19 6.16 -2.41
N CYS A 31 -8.45 6.33 -1.31
CA CYS A 31 -8.76 7.34 -0.29
C CYS A 31 -8.68 8.76 -0.88
N SER A 32 -7.67 9.06 -1.68
CA SER A 32 -7.53 10.32 -2.41
C SER A 32 -8.74 10.59 -3.29
N ALA A 33 -9.17 9.59 -4.09
CA ALA A 33 -10.34 9.70 -4.95
C ALA A 33 -11.63 9.94 -4.15
N ALA A 34 -11.81 9.25 -3.02
CA ALA A 34 -12.98 9.41 -2.16
C ALA A 34 -13.03 10.80 -1.50
N ILE A 35 -11.88 11.30 -1.03
CA ILE A 35 -11.74 12.65 -0.47
C ILE A 35 -12.10 13.69 -1.51
N MET A 36 -11.52 13.60 -2.70
CA MET A 36 -11.81 14.53 -3.80
C MET A 36 -13.27 14.45 -4.25
N ALA A 37 -13.83 13.24 -4.42
CA ALA A 37 -15.22 13.04 -4.79
C ALA A 37 -16.19 13.68 -3.80
N SER A 38 -15.95 13.48 -2.50
CA SER A 38 -16.80 14.06 -1.44
C SER A 38 -16.76 15.58 -1.47
N ALA A 39 -15.59 16.18 -1.68
CA ALA A 39 -15.45 17.63 -1.80
C ALA A 39 -16.14 18.18 -3.06
N LEU A 40 -16.01 17.51 -4.22
CA LEU A 40 -16.65 17.90 -5.47
C LEU A 40 -18.18 17.79 -5.41
N GLN A 41 -18.71 16.77 -4.72
CA GLN A 41 -20.15 16.64 -4.48
C GLN A 41 -20.69 17.82 -3.65
N LYS A 42 -19.98 18.21 -2.59
CA LYS A 42 -20.37 19.39 -1.79
C LYS A 42 -20.32 20.71 -2.57
N LEU A 43 -19.44 20.80 -3.56
CA LEU A 43 -19.33 21.96 -4.45
C LEU A 43 -20.32 21.93 -5.63
N ASP A 44 -21.15 20.89 -5.76
CA ASP A 44 -22.04 20.66 -6.90
C ASP A 44 -21.32 20.70 -8.26
N LYS A 45 -20.04 20.26 -8.31
CA LYS A 45 -19.26 20.21 -9.54
C LYS A 45 -19.55 18.91 -10.30
N LYS A 46 -19.62 19.01 -11.64
CA LYS A 46 -19.72 17.83 -12.53
C LYS A 46 -18.36 17.13 -12.63
N PHE A 47 -18.32 15.87 -12.28
CA PHE A 47 -17.09 15.09 -12.35
C PHE A 47 -17.30 13.62 -12.68
N SER A 48 -16.24 13.00 -13.13
CA SER A 48 -16.12 11.54 -13.29
C SER A 48 -14.79 11.06 -12.70
N ILE A 49 -14.73 9.79 -12.33
CA ILE A 49 -13.53 9.21 -11.68
C ILE A 49 -13.08 7.98 -12.46
N LYS A 50 -11.77 7.90 -12.70
CA LYS A 50 -11.11 6.70 -13.22
C LYS A 50 -10.04 6.25 -12.23
N ILE A 51 -10.16 5.00 -11.78
CA ILE A 51 -9.12 4.34 -10.98
C ILE A 51 -8.28 3.50 -11.91
N ILE A 52 -6.96 3.70 -11.88
CA ILE A 52 -6.02 3.03 -12.78
C ILE A 52 -4.86 2.39 -12.01
N LYS A 53 -4.27 1.34 -12.57
CA LYS A 53 -3.11 0.64 -11.96
C LYS A 53 -1.82 1.39 -12.24
N GLN A 54 -1.69 1.98 -13.42
CA GLN A 54 -0.51 2.71 -13.87
C GLN A 54 -0.93 3.77 -14.89
N LEU A 55 -0.22 4.89 -14.91
CA LEU A 55 -0.46 5.98 -15.86
C LEU A 55 0.42 5.77 -17.10
N GLU A 56 -0.09 4.96 -18.04
CA GLU A 56 0.59 4.63 -19.27
C GLU A 56 0.42 5.73 -20.33
N LYS A 57 1.39 5.83 -21.26
CA LYS A 57 1.38 6.81 -22.36
C LYS A 57 0.11 6.73 -23.21
N GLU A 58 -0.30 5.51 -23.59
CA GLU A 58 -1.47 5.25 -24.40
C GLU A 58 -2.77 5.69 -23.72
N PHE A 59 -2.82 5.62 -22.39
CA PHE A 59 -3.94 6.13 -21.60
C PHE A 59 -3.95 7.66 -21.62
N ILE A 60 -2.80 8.32 -21.44
CA ILE A 60 -2.67 9.78 -21.46
C ILE A 60 -3.11 10.33 -22.81
N GLU A 61 -2.70 9.73 -23.92
CA GLU A 61 -3.03 10.15 -25.29
C GLU A 61 -4.54 10.08 -25.60
N LYS A 62 -5.29 9.22 -24.88
CA LYS A 62 -6.74 9.03 -25.04
C LYS A 62 -7.58 9.90 -24.09
N LEU A 63 -6.97 10.74 -23.27
CA LEU A 63 -7.69 11.59 -22.33
C LEU A 63 -8.55 12.65 -23.06
N PRO A 64 -9.73 12.99 -22.53
CA PRO A 64 -10.61 13.97 -23.15
C PRO A 64 -9.99 15.37 -23.10
N LYS A 65 -9.99 16.08 -24.25
CA LYS A 65 -9.29 17.36 -24.42
C LYS A 65 -9.95 18.56 -23.72
N ARG A 66 -11.21 18.47 -23.32
CA ARG A 66 -11.97 19.61 -22.77
C ARG A 66 -12.12 19.62 -21.26
N ASN A 67 -11.81 18.51 -20.60
CA ASN A 67 -11.94 18.38 -19.16
C ASN A 67 -10.79 19.05 -18.41
N LEU A 68 -11.07 19.48 -17.19
CA LEU A 68 -10.06 19.70 -16.17
C LEU A 68 -9.58 18.32 -15.68
N LEU A 69 -8.28 18.07 -15.72
CA LEU A 69 -7.71 16.80 -15.30
C LEU A 69 -7.15 16.92 -13.88
N VAL A 70 -7.50 15.98 -13.01
CA VAL A 70 -6.99 15.92 -11.64
C VAL A 70 -6.35 14.54 -11.42
N PHE A 71 -5.05 14.53 -11.20
CA PHE A 71 -4.29 13.33 -10.91
C PHE A 71 -4.02 13.24 -9.42
N LEU A 72 -4.40 12.11 -8.80
CA LEU A 72 -4.28 11.87 -7.38
C LEU A 72 -3.43 10.62 -7.14
N ASP A 73 -2.39 10.77 -6.31
CA ASP A 73 -1.48 9.68 -5.97
C ASP A 73 -0.80 9.05 -7.21
N LEU A 74 -0.61 9.85 -8.25
CA LEU A 74 0.11 9.54 -9.47
C LEU A 74 0.32 10.79 -10.33
N GLY A 75 1.18 10.70 -11.33
CA GLY A 75 1.43 11.78 -12.30
C GLY A 75 2.85 12.29 -12.31
N SER A 76 3.56 12.29 -11.18
CA SER A 76 4.93 12.80 -11.07
C SER A 76 5.93 12.07 -11.96
N GLY A 77 5.74 10.77 -12.18
CA GLY A 77 6.58 9.98 -13.10
C GLY A 77 6.23 10.13 -14.58
N SER A 78 5.15 10.83 -14.93
CA SER A 78 4.65 10.94 -16.32
C SER A 78 4.61 12.36 -16.85
N LEU A 79 5.34 13.30 -16.22
CA LEU A 79 5.29 14.74 -16.54
C LEU A 79 5.67 15.04 -18.00
N GLU A 80 6.59 14.33 -18.61
CA GLU A 80 6.94 14.49 -20.03
C GLU A 80 5.73 14.26 -20.96
N HIS A 81 4.89 13.27 -20.64
CA HIS A 81 3.71 12.96 -21.42
C HIS A 81 2.56 13.94 -21.12
N LEU A 82 2.38 14.30 -19.84
CA LEU A 82 1.37 15.26 -19.40
C LEU A 82 1.65 16.67 -19.97
N ASN A 83 2.91 17.05 -20.13
CA ASN A 83 3.32 18.30 -20.77
C ASN A 83 2.86 18.44 -22.24
N LYS A 84 2.50 17.34 -22.92
CA LYS A 84 1.98 17.38 -24.30
C LYS A 84 0.51 17.75 -24.37
N LEU A 85 -0.21 17.66 -23.25
CA LEU A 85 -1.62 17.99 -23.18
C LEU A 85 -1.84 19.50 -23.08
N GLU A 86 -2.99 19.95 -23.61
CA GLU A 86 -3.47 21.34 -23.53
C GLU A 86 -4.52 21.56 -22.42
N ASN A 87 -4.83 20.51 -21.69
CA ASN A 87 -5.76 20.56 -20.57
C ASN A 87 -5.18 21.38 -19.39
N ASP A 88 -6.05 21.99 -18.59
CA ASP A 88 -5.67 22.37 -17.24
C ASP A 88 -5.50 21.10 -16.40
N ILE A 89 -4.36 20.98 -15.72
CA ILE A 89 -3.96 19.78 -14.99
C ILE A 89 -3.60 20.14 -13.55
N PHE A 90 -4.18 19.42 -12.59
CA PHE A 90 -3.82 19.44 -11.19
C PHE A 90 -3.27 18.08 -10.80
N ILE A 91 -2.11 18.07 -10.13
CA ILE A 91 -1.43 16.85 -9.67
C ILE A 91 -1.19 16.97 -8.16
N LEU A 92 -1.75 16.04 -7.40
CA LEU A 92 -1.53 15.86 -5.97
C LEU A 92 -0.88 14.50 -5.77
N ASP A 93 0.46 14.47 -5.73
CA ASP A 93 1.24 13.24 -5.79
C ASP A 93 2.47 13.34 -4.90
N HIS A 94 2.96 12.21 -4.41
CA HIS A 94 4.09 12.11 -3.50
C HIS A 94 5.23 11.21 -4.01
N HIS A 95 5.05 10.61 -5.18
CA HIS A 95 6.08 9.78 -5.81
C HIS A 95 7.30 10.60 -6.26
N GLU A 96 8.40 9.91 -6.50
CA GLU A 96 9.62 10.52 -7.02
C GLU A 96 9.33 11.36 -8.27
N ILE A 97 9.92 12.54 -8.32
CA ILE A 97 9.72 13.50 -9.40
C ILE A 97 11.06 13.94 -9.99
N ASP A 98 11.14 13.97 -11.31
CA ASP A 98 12.27 14.61 -11.98
C ASP A 98 12.15 16.14 -11.88
N LYS A 99 13.00 16.72 -11.03
CA LYS A 99 13.06 18.18 -10.79
C LYS A 99 13.56 18.98 -11.99
N GLN A 100 14.13 18.34 -13.00
CA GLN A 100 14.65 19.00 -14.20
C GLN A 100 13.55 19.17 -15.28
N THR A 101 12.44 18.44 -15.17
CA THR A 101 11.34 18.58 -16.12
C THR A 101 10.68 19.96 -16.00
N SER A 102 10.82 20.79 -17.04
CA SER A 102 10.11 22.06 -17.14
C SER A 102 8.61 21.83 -17.35
N LEU A 103 7.78 22.40 -16.48
CA LEU A 103 6.33 22.26 -16.57
C LEU A 103 5.70 23.44 -17.35
N LYS A 104 4.73 23.13 -18.19
CA LYS A 104 3.86 24.15 -18.81
C LYS A 104 2.98 24.85 -17.76
N ASN A 105 2.56 26.07 -18.06
CA ASN A 105 1.74 26.89 -17.15
C ASN A 105 0.34 26.30 -16.85
N ASN A 106 -0.13 25.37 -17.67
CA ASN A 106 -1.41 24.66 -17.48
C ASN A 106 -1.28 23.49 -16.49
N ILE A 107 -0.06 23.13 -16.04
CA ILE A 107 0.16 22.06 -15.05
C ILE A 107 0.47 22.68 -13.70
N ARG A 108 -0.33 22.30 -12.71
CA ARG A 108 -0.23 22.72 -11.31
C ARG A 108 -0.01 21.50 -10.45
N ILE A 109 1.14 21.41 -9.80
CA ILE A 109 1.54 20.24 -9.01
C ILE A 109 1.84 20.61 -7.56
N VAL A 110 1.42 19.73 -6.65
CA VAL A 110 1.91 19.63 -5.28
C VAL A 110 2.57 18.28 -5.11
N ASN A 111 3.85 18.30 -4.78
CA ASN A 111 4.62 17.11 -4.45
C ASN A 111 5.65 17.46 -3.37
N PRO A 112 5.72 16.74 -2.22
CA PRO A 112 6.62 17.05 -1.11
C PRO A 112 8.10 17.12 -1.52
N HIS A 113 8.51 16.32 -2.50
CA HIS A 113 9.89 16.32 -3.02
C HIS A 113 10.34 17.66 -3.61
N LEU A 114 9.39 18.50 -4.08
CA LEU A 114 9.70 19.84 -4.62
C LEU A 114 10.00 20.85 -3.52
N TYR A 115 9.66 20.55 -2.26
CA TYR A 115 9.75 21.49 -1.15
C TYR A 115 10.70 21.02 -0.04
N ASN A 116 11.38 19.89 -0.22
CA ASN A 116 12.17 19.23 0.83
C ASN A 116 11.39 19.07 2.16
N GLN A 117 10.12 18.72 2.05
CA GLN A 117 9.23 18.50 3.17
C GLN A 117 9.20 17.03 3.61
N GLU A 118 8.58 16.77 4.77
CA GLU A 118 8.30 15.42 5.25
C GLU A 118 7.53 14.61 4.20
N GLN A 119 7.69 13.29 4.24
CA GLN A 119 6.92 12.39 3.39
C GLN A 119 5.45 12.45 3.79
N LEU A 120 4.59 12.66 2.82
CA LEU A 120 3.13 12.65 2.94
C LEU A 120 2.58 11.77 1.83
N SER A 121 1.51 11.04 2.11
CA SER A 121 0.82 10.25 1.11
C SER A 121 -0.05 11.12 0.19
N GLY A 122 -0.48 10.57 -0.96
CA GLY A 122 -1.37 11.26 -1.89
C GLY A 122 -2.71 11.65 -1.27
N SER A 123 -3.26 10.81 -0.37
CA SER A 123 -4.49 11.11 0.37
C SER A 123 -4.30 12.25 1.39
N CYS A 124 -3.13 12.33 2.01
CA CYS A 124 -2.78 13.46 2.87
C CYS A 124 -2.74 14.78 2.11
N LEU A 125 -2.11 14.78 0.94
CA LEU A 125 -2.05 15.96 0.05
C LEU A 125 -3.43 16.34 -0.45
N THR A 126 -4.22 15.36 -0.86
CA THR A 126 -5.61 15.57 -1.33
C THR A 126 -6.47 16.13 -0.20
N TYR A 127 -6.34 15.61 1.03
CA TYR A 127 -7.04 16.12 2.19
C TYR A 127 -6.68 17.59 2.48
N LEU A 128 -5.39 17.91 2.54
CA LEU A 128 -4.94 19.29 2.76
C LEU A 128 -5.49 20.24 1.69
N PHE A 129 -5.52 19.78 0.43
CA PHE A 129 -6.05 20.56 -0.68
C PHE A 129 -7.57 20.81 -0.52
N VAL A 130 -8.37 19.79 -0.25
CA VAL A 130 -9.83 19.97 -0.12
C VAL A 130 -10.23 20.70 1.18
N LYS A 131 -9.40 20.65 2.23
CA LYS A 131 -9.57 21.44 3.46
C LYS A 131 -9.41 22.93 3.18
N GLU A 132 -8.51 23.34 2.27
CA GLU A 132 -8.40 24.72 1.84
C GLU A 132 -9.60 25.16 0.96
N ILE A 133 -10.25 24.23 0.26
CA ILE A 133 -11.49 24.51 -0.47
C ILE A 133 -12.65 24.82 0.49
N SER A 134 -12.83 23.99 1.52
CA SER A 134 -13.83 24.20 2.56
C SER A 134 -13.41 23.56 3.88
N LYS A 135 -13.56 24.31 4.98
CA LYS A 135 -13.30 23.79 6.33
C LYS A 135 -14.22 22.64 6.74
N GLU A 136 -15.39 22.52 6.11
CA GLU A 136 -16.32 21.41 6.33
C GLU A 136 -15.75 20.06 5.90
N ASN A 137 -14.73 20.07 5.02
CA ASN A 137 -14.04 18.86 4.60
C ASN A 137 -13.12 18.27 5.69
N LYS A 138 -13.04 18.88 6.88
CA LYS A 138 -12.28 18.35 8.03
C LYS A 138 -12.66 16.90 8.37
N GLU A 139 -13.92 16.51 8.21
CA GLU A 139 -14.40 15.15 8.45
C GLU A 139 -13.74 14.08 7.57
N LEU A 140 -13.15 14.49 6.42
CA LEU A 140 -12.46 13.59 5.49
C LEU A 140 -11.04 13.20 5.94
N ALA A 141 -10.55 13.77 7.03
CA ALA A 141 -9.23 13.49 7.58
C ALA A 141 -9.04 11.99 7.92
N ASN A 142 -10.11 11.29 8.33
CA ASN A 142 -10.06 9.85 8.59
C ASN A 142 -9.62 9.05 7.36
N LEU A 143 -10.08 9.43 6.16
CA LEU A 143 -9.67 8.80 4.91
C LEU A 143 -8.19 9.06 4.60
N ALA A 144 -7.70 10.27 4.87
CA ALA A 144 -6.28 10.60 4.70
C ALA A 144 -5.40 9.73 5.62
N VAL A 145 -5.83 9.48 6.86
CA VAL A 145 -5.09 8.60 7.77
C VAL A 145 -5.11 7.15 7.30
N ILE A 146 -6.23 6.65 6.75
CA ILE A 146 -6.29 5.29 6.19
C ILE A 146 -5.31 5.15 5.00
N GLY A 147 -5.25 6.13 4.09
CA GLY A 147 -4.30 6.14 2.98
C GLY A 147 -2.85 6.21 3.46
N MET A 148 -2.54 7.13 4.36
CA MET A 148 -1.22 7.26 4.99
C MET A 148 -0.73 5.94 5.62
N VAL A 149 -1.63 5.23 6.31
CA VAL A 149 -1.31 3.91 6.89
C VAL A 149 -1.11 2.87 5.78
N GLY A 150 -1.86 2.97 4.68
CA GLY A 150 -1.69 2.14 3.49
C GLY A 150 -0.29 2.22 2.89
N ASP A 151 0.28 3.41 2.87
CA ASP A 151 1.64 3.70 2.39
C ASP A 151 2.74 3.50 3.44
N MET A 152 2.40 2.88 4.57
CA MET A 152 3.34 2.63 5.65
C MET A 152 3.96 3.89 6.28
N LEU A 153 3.39 5.07 6.06
CA LEU A 153 3.87 6.36 6.58
C LEU A 153 3.42 6.66 8.02
N GLY A 154 2.64 5.77 8.64
CA GLY A 154 2.11 5.97 10.00
C GLY A 154 3.13 5.87 11.14
N LYS A 155 4.40 5.49 10.88
CA LYS A 155 5.44 5.37 11.92
C LYS A 155 6.14 6.70 12.22
N ASN A 156 6.54 7.43 11.19
CA ASN A 156 7.35 8.64 11.28
C ASN A 156 6.54 9.84 10.80
N ILE A 157 5.63 10.30 11.63
CA ILE A 157 4.72 11.38 11.28
C ILE A 157 5.37 12.72 11.66
N GLY A 158 5.54 13.57 10.67
CA GLY A 158 6.06 14.90 10.83
C GLY A 158 5.00 15.93 11.28
N LYS A 159 5.36 17.20 11.18
CA LYS A 159 4.48 18.29 11.67
C LYS A 159 3.18 18.39 10.88
N ILE A 160 3.23 18.21 9.57
CA ILE A 160 2.05 18.33 8.68
C ILE A 160 1.15 17.10 8.87
N GLY A 161 1.73 15.92 8.94
CA GLY A 161 0.99 14.70 9.25
C GLY A 161 0.25 14.77 10.60
N ASN A 162 0.85 15.38 11.63
CA ASN A 162 0.19 15.61 12.91
C ASN A 162 -1.03 16.55 12.83
N ILE A 163 -1.02 17.52 11.91
CA ILE A 163 -2.20 18.37 11.67
C ILE A 163 -3.36 17.50 11.18
N ILE A 164 -3.10 16.56 10.24
CA ILE A 164 -4.11 15.66 9.68
C ILE A 164 -4.66 14.73 10.76
N ILE A 165 -3.79 14.16 11.60
CA ILE A 165 -4.18 13.29 12.71
C ILE A 165 -5.07 14.02 13.72
N ASN A 166 -4.71 15.26 14.08
CA ASN A 166 -5.51 16.08 14.98
C ASN A 166 -6.88 16.45 14.39
N ASP A 167 -6.94 16.65 13.08
CA ASP A 167 -8.20 16.92 12.38
C ASP A 167 -9.11 15.67 12.33
N ALA A 168 -8.53 14.49 12.26
CA ALA A 168 -9.25 13.21 12.16
C ALA A 168 -9.89 12.76 13.49
N GLU A 169 -9.55 13.40 14.62
CA GLU A 169 -10.12 13.08 15.95
C GLU A 169 -10.03 11.58 16.30
N LEU A 170 -8.87 10.99 16.03
CA LEU A 170 -8.62 9.56 16.17
C LEU A 170 -8.44 9.14 17.63
N LEU A 171 -8.78 7.88 17.93
CA LEU A 171 -8.22 7.20 19.08
C LEU A 171 -6.88 6.58 18.68
N ILE A 172 -5.80 7.00 19.35
CA ILE A 172 -4.46 6.46 19.13
C ILE A 172 -4.05 5.66 20.35
N LYS A 173 -3.62 4.41 20.14
CA LYS A 173 -3.04 3.56 21.17
C LYS A 173 -1.64 3.10 20.78
N LYS A 174 -0.67 3.22 21.68
CA LYS A 174 0.65 2.65 21.48
C LYS A 174 0.63 1.17 21.84
N GLY A 175 1.16 0.32 20.97
CA GLY A 175 1.18 -1.12 21.21
C GLY A 175 1.79 -1.91 20.06
N LEU A 176 1.60 -3.22 20.08
CA LEU A 176 2.01 -4.10 19.00
C LEU A 176 1.33 -3.75 17.68
N LEU A 177 2.12 -3.73 16.60
CA LEU A 177 1.61 -3.47 15.25
C LEU A 177 0.97 -4.73 14.61
N LEU A 178 0.34 -5.56 15.42
CA LEU A 178 -0.55 -6.62 14.94
C LEU A 178 -1.92 -6.05 14.57
N TYR A 179 -2.51 -6.53 13.49
CA TYR A 179 -3.87 -6.15 13.12
C TYR A 179 -4.70 -7.38 12.69
N PRO A 180 -6.02 -7.31 12.83
CA PRO A 180 -6.80 -6.18 13.37
C PRO A 180 -6.72 -6.07 14.90
N ALA A 181 -6.46 -4.85 15.38
CA ALA A 181 -6.28 -4.59 16.81
C ALA A 181 -7.59 -4.59 17.61
N THR A 182 -8.72 -4.55 16.93
CA THR A 182 -10.09 -4.49 17.50
C THR A 182 -10.77 -5.85 17.63
N ARG A 183 -10.09 -6.94 17.25
CA ARG A 183 -10.63 -8.31 17.33
C ARG A 183 -10.00 -9.08 18.48
N PRO A 184 -10.66 -10.18 18.95
CA PRO A 184 -10.10 -11.04 19.99
C PRO A 184 -8.68 -11.48 19.67
N LEU A 185 -7.76 -11.36 20.64
CA LEU A 185 -6.32 -11.57 20.46
C LEU A 185 -5.97 -12.94 19.89
N ASN A 186 -6.65 -14.01 20.30
CA ASN A 186 -6.39 -15.33 19.74
C ASN A 186 -6.61 -15.35 18.22
N LYS A 187 -7.62 -14.61 17.70
CA LYS A 187 -7.87 -14.51 16.26
C LYS A 187 -6.86 -13.57 15.56
N THR A 188 -6.49 -12.48 16.20
CA THR A 188 -5.48 -11.58 15.69
C THR A 188 -4.11 -12.27 15.55
N LEU A 189 -3.72 -13.08 16.53
CA LEU A 189 -2.47 -13.84 16.53
C LEU A 189 -2.50 -15.01 15.51
N GLU A 190 -3.59 -15.78 15.49
CA GLU A 190 -3.79 -16.90 14.56
C GLU A 190 -3.72 -16.45 13.09
N PHE A 191 -4.38 -15.34 12.76
CA PHE A 191 -4.51 -14.84 11.40
C PHE A 191 -3.63 -13.62 11.07
N SER A 192 -2.58 -13.40 11.87
CA SER A 192 -1.65 -12.30 11.61
C SER A 192 -0.97 -12.46 10.25
N SER A 193 -1.12 -11.43 9.40
CA SER A 193 -0.40 -11.30 8.13
C SER A 193 0.72 -10.26 8.19
N SER A 194 0.76 -9.44 9.24
CA SER A 194 1.77 -8.40 9.44
C SER A 194 3.01 -8.89 10.18
N MET A 195 2.88 -9.99 10.91
CA MET A 195 3.96 -10.56 11.72
C MET A 195 3.80 -12.08 11.76
N PHE A 196 4.81 -12.80 11.33
CA PHE A 196 4.87 -14.25 11.52
C PHE A 196 5.44 -14.56 12.91
N ILE A 197 4.70 -15.36 13.69
CA ILE A 197 5.11 -15.81 15.03
C ILE A 197 5.20 -17.34 14.98
N PRO A 198 6.42 -17.92 15.15
CA PRO A 198 6.63 -19.37 15.08
C PRO A 198 5.72 -20.14 16.04
N GLY A 199 5.02 -21.15 15.52
CA GLY A 199 4.09 -21.99 16.29
C GLY A 199 2.78 -21.31 16.72
N VAL A 200 2.53 -20.06 16.29
CA VAL A 200 1.34 -19.26 16.63
C VAL A 200 0.55 -18.86 15.39
N THR A 201 1.22 -18.23 14.42
CA THR A 201 0.58 -17.84 13.17
C THR A 201 0.09 -19.09 12.42
N GLY A 202 -1.20 -19.13 12.11
CA GLY A 202 -1.85 -20.27 11.48
C GLY A 202 -2.29 -21.39 12.46
N SER A 203 -2.09 -21.20 13.78
CA SER A 203 -2.42 -22.19 14.81
C SER A 203 -3.28 -21.61 15.92
N SER A 204 -4.54 -22.06 16.00
CA SER A 204 -5.47 -21.66 17.07
C SER A 204 -4.99 -22.12 18.45
N SER A 205 -4.44 -23.33 18.53
CA SER A 205 -3.85 -23.86 19.78
C SER A 205 -2.59 -23.10 20.17
N GLY A 206 -1.72 -22.77 19.19
CA GLY A 206 -0.52 -21.99 19.42
C GLY A 206 -0.82 -20.57 19.89
N ALA A 207 -1.81 -19.91 19.32
CA ALA A 207 -2.28 -18.59 19.76
C ALA A 207 -2.78 -18.64 21.22
N SER A 208 -3.59 -19.64 21.56
CA SER A 208 -4.08 -19.82 22.93
C SER A 208 -2.97 -20.16 23.94
N CYS A 209 -1.97 -20.93 23.53
CA CYS A 209 -0.80 -21.25 24.36
C CYS A 209 0.01 -20.00 24.66
N LEU A 210 0.32 -19.18 23.63
CA LEU A 210 1.05 -17.91 23.81
C LEU A 210 0.32 -16.97 24.76
N LEU A 211 -1.00 -16.83 24.64
CA LEU A 211 -1.80 -15.96 25.52
C LEU A 211 -1.76 -16.43 26.97
N LYS A 212 -1.84 -17.75 27.18
CA LYS A 212 -1.69 -18.33 28.52
C LYS A 212 -0.30 -18.07 29.11
N GLU A 213 0.77 -18.24 28.32
CA GLU A 213 2.15 -17.93 28.73
C GLU A 213 2.33 -16.45 29.08
N ALA A 214 1.67 -15.55 28.34
CA ALA A 214 1.63 -14.11 28.62
C ALA A 214 0.74 -13.74 29.83
N GLY A 215 0.05 -14.70 30.45
CA GLY A 215 -0.89 -14.45 31.55
C GLY A 215 -2.13 -13.68 31.14
N ILE A 216 -2.53 -13.77 29.85
CA ILE A 216 -3.75 -13.14 29.32
C ILE A 216 -4.85 -14.19 29.28
N GLU A 217 -5.80 -14.06 30.21
CA GLU A 217 -6.91 -14.97 30.37
C GLU A 217 -8.15 -14.51 29.59
N LYS A 218 -9.10 -15.43 29.45
CA LYS A 218 -10.39 -15.12 28.88
C LYS A 218 -11.27 -14.42 29.90
N GLU A 219 -11.91 -13.33 29.49
CA GLU A 219 -12.97 -12.67 30.22
C GLU A 219 -14.33 -13.05 29.58
N ASN A 220 -15.25 -13.60 30.36
CA ASN A 220 -16.56 -14.06 29.87
C ASN A 220 -16.46 -15.00 28.65
N GLY A 221 -15.48 -15.89 28.62
CA GLY A 221 -15.25 -16.86 27.53
C GLY A 221 -14.52 -16.33 26.30
N ASN A 222 -14.25 -15.05 26.21
CA ASN A 222 -13.55 -14.39 25.09
C ASN A 222 -12.22 -13.78 25.53
N TYR A 223 -11.25 -13.75 24.62
CA TYR A 223 -10.04 -12.97 24.82
C TYR A 223 -10.31 -11.50 24.52
N LYS A 224 -9.65 -10.60 25.29
CA LYS A 224 -9.57 -9.17 24.99
C LYS A 224 -9.02 -8.96 23.57
N SER A 225 -9.33 -7.84 22.97
CA SER A 225 -8.64 -7.32 21.79
C SER A 225 -7.35 -6.61 22.18
N LEU A 226 -6.47 -6.35 21.21
CA LEU A 226 -5.19 -5.67 21.46
C LEU A 226 -5.39 -4.28 22.08
N ILE A 227 -6.43 -3.57 21.68
CA ILE A 227 -6.73 -2.22 22.19
C ILE A 227 -7.31 -2.22 23.61
N GLU A 228 -7.78 -3.35 24.10
CA GLU A 228 -8.32 -3.49 25.47
C GLU A 228 -7.25 -3.88 26.50
N LEU A 229 -6.06 -4.30 26.05
CA LEU A 229 -4.95 -4.62 26.94
C LEU A 229 -4.48 -3.37 27.70
N ASN A 230 -4.20 -3.51 28.99
CA ASN A 230 -3.46 -2.50 29.75
C ASN A 230 -1.94 -2.59 29.44
N GLU A 231 -1.15 -1.67 29.99
CA GLU A 231 0.29 -1.61 29.72
C GLU A 231 1.05 -2.86 30.18
N GLU A 232 0.66 -3.44 31.33
CA GLU A 232 1.28 -4.65 31.85
C GLU A 232 0.99 -5.88 30.97
N GLU A 233 -0.28 -6.07 30.58
CA GLU A 233 -0.70 -7.13 29.67
C GLU A 233 -0.02 -6.99 28.29
N MET A 234 0.08 -5.76 27.78
CA MET A 234 0.77 -5.47 26.52
C MET A 234 2.26 -5.82 26.62
N SER A 235 2.93 -5.45 27.71
CA SER A 235 4.34 -5.76 27.95
C SER A 235 4.59 -7.29 28.04
N LYS A 236 3.72 -8.01 28.74
CA LYS A 236 3.80 -9.48 28.85
C LYS A 236 3.62 -10.14 27.47
N LEU A 237 2.64 -9.68 26.69
CA LEU A 237 2.40 -10.20 25.34
C LEU A 237 3.61 -9.95 24.41
N VAL A 238 4.14 -8.74 24.43
CA VAL A 238 5.34 -8.36 23.68
C VAL A 238 6.50 -9.29 24.03
N THR A 239 6.78 -9.48 25.32
CA THR A 239 7.85 -10.35 25.80
C THR A 239 7.68 -11.80 25.33
N ALA A 240 6.46 -12.35 25.46
CA ALA A 240 6.17 -13.72 25.02
C ALA A 240 6.37 -13.92 23.51
N ILE A 241 6.01 -12.91 22.70
CA ILE A 241 6.21 -12.94 21.24
C ILE A 241 7.71 -12.90 20.90
N LEU A 242 8.47 -12.01 21.56
CA LEU A 242 9.91 -11.88 21.32
C LEU A 242 10.68 -13.17 21.62
N LEU A 243 10.36 -13.80 22.74
CA LEU A 243 10.98 -15.07 23.12
C LEU A 243 10.75 -16.17 22.06
N ARG A 244 9.58 -16.16 21.38
CA ARG A 244 9.29 -17.12 20.33
C ARG A 244 9.94 -16.79 19.00
N ARG A 245 10.10 -15.51 18.69
CA ARG A 245 10.70 -15.06 17.43
C ARG A 245 12.22 -15.04 17.46
N ASN A 246 12.82 -14.96 18.65
CA ASN A 246 14.25 -14.78 18.82
C ASN A 246 14.82 -13.52 18.13
N ASP A 247 13.97 -12.48 17.96
CA ASP A 247 14.34 -11.22 17.32
C ASP A 247 14.98 -10.28 18.34
N LYS A 248 16.00 -9.54 17.89
CA LYS A 248 16.68 -8.52 18.70
C LYS A 248 16.08 -7.12 18.54
N GLU A 249 15.27 -6.88 17.51
CA GLU A 249 14.74 -5.56 17.17
C GLU A 249 13.23 -5.48 17.40
N ILE A 250 12.86 -5.06 18.61
CA ILE A 250 11.45 -4.90 19.02
C ILE A 250 10.80 -3.62 18.44
N GLU A 251 11.61 -2.60 18.17
CA GLU A 251 11.14 -1.25 17.79
C GLU A 251 10.27 -1.24 16.54
N ASP A 252 10.43 -2.24 15.65
CA ASP A 252 9.63 -2.35 14.44
C ASP A 252 8.22 -2.88 14.63
N PHE A 253 8.00 -3.55 15.73
CA PHE A 253 6.73 -4.21 16.03
C PHE A 253 5.87 -3.42 17.01
N ILE A 254 6.41 -2.31 17.54
CA ILE A 254 5.70 -1.40 18.44
C ILE A 254 5.52 -0.05 17.76
N GLY A 255 4.34 0.49 17.87
CA GLY A 255 4.04 1.81 17.30
C GLY A 255 2.62 2.27 17.58
N ASN A 256 2.20 3.30 16.88
CA ASN A 256 0.87 3.84 17.02
C ASN A 256 -0.14 2.98 16.25
N ILE A 257 -1.23 2.64 16.93
CA ILE A 257 -2.41 2.01 16.37
C ILE A 257 -3.44 3.11 16.18
N TYR A 258 -3.78 3.40 14.94
CA TYR A 258 -4.77 4.43 14.57
C TYR A 258 -6.14 3.79 14.43
N LEU A 259 -7.05 4.18 15.30
CA LEU A 259 -8.43 3.74 15.26
C LEU A 259 -9.30 4.86 14.68
N VAL A 260 -9.86 4.59 13.52
CA VAL A 260 -10.69 5.52 12.76
C VAL A 260 -12.16 5.17 12.88
N LYS A 261 -13.02 6.16 12.71
CA LYS A 261 -14.47 5.96 12.67
C LYS A 261 -14.97 6.26 11.25
N LEU A 262 -14.95 5.25 10.39
CA LEU A 262 -15.46 5.40 9.03
C LEU A 262 -16.99 5.28 8.96
N PHE A 263 -17.56 4.43 9.83
CA PHE A 263 -19.00 4.26 10.02
C PHE A 263 -19.39 4.59 11.48
N THR A 264 -20.01 3.64 12.16
CA THR A 264 -20.46 3.81 13.55
C THR A 264 -19.50 3.24 14.57
N GLN A 265 -18.57 2.38 14.15
CA GLN A 265 -17.63 1.66 15.02
C GLN A 265 -16.21 2.17 14.82
N LEU A 266 -15.40 2.08 15.88
CA LEU A 266 -13.96 2.28 15.78
C LEU A 266 -13.31 1.07 15.11
N GLU A 267 -12.48 1.32 14.12
CA GLU A 267 -11.82 0.29 13.32
C GLU A 267 -10.33 0.59 13.20
N ASP A 268 -9.54 -0.47 13.14
CA ASP A 268 -8.11 -0.34 12.89
C ASP A 268 -7.87 0.14 11.45
N ALA A 269 -7.22 1.29 11.29
CA ALA A 269 -6.94 1.88 9.99
C ALA A 269 -6.14 0.93 9.07
N ARG A 270 -5.33 0.03 9.64
CA ARG A 270 -4.57 -0.99 8.88
C ARG A 270 -5.50 -2.08 8.33
N GLU A 271 -6.52 -2.48 9.08
CA GLU A 271 -7.52 -3.45 8.59
C GLU A 271 -8.37 -2.83 7.48
N LEU A 272 -8.81 -1.59 7.64
CA LEU A 272 -9.53 -0.85 6.60
C LEU A 272 -8.68 -0.68 5.34
N SER A 273 -7.42 -0.30 5.50
CA SER A 273 -6.47 -0.19 4.39
C SER A 273 -6.31 -1.54 3.66
N ALA A 274 -6.11 -2.63 4.39
CA ALA A 274 -6.00 -3.96 3.80
C ALA A 274 -7.29 -4.39 3.06
N MET A 275 -8.46 -4.02 3.57
CA MET A 275 -9.76 -4.29 2.94
C MET A 275 -9.93 -3.49 1.64
N ILE A 276 -9.62 -2.20 1.65
CA ILE A 276 -9.65 -1.31 0.46
C ILE A 276 -8.71 -1.87 -0.61
N ASN A 277 -7.47 -2.18 -0.23
CA ASN A 277 -6.46 -2.71 -1.14
C ASN A 277 -6.87 -4.07 -1.74
N SER A 278 -7.51 -4.94 -0.95
CA SER A 278 -8.00 -6.22 -1.43
C SER A 278 -9.08 -6.07 -2.51
N CYS A 279 -9.98 -5.11 -2.36
CA CYS A 279 -10.99 -4.80 -3.37
C CYS A 279 -10.33 -4.40 -4.69
N SER A 280 -9.37 -3.51 -4.65
CA SER A 280 -8.65 -3.06 -5.85
C SER A 280 -7.83 -4.18 -6.50
N ARG A 281 -7.16 -5.01 -5.71
CA ARG A 281 -6.37 -6.16 -6.22
C ARG A 281 -7.23 -7.26 -6.84
N LEU A 282 -8.50 -7.34 -6.49
CA LEU A 282 -9.47 -8.25 -7.10
C LEU A 282 -10.37 -7.54 -8.13
N ASP A 283 -9.94 -6.40 -8.67
CA ASP A 283 -10.61 -5.62 -9.72
C ASP A 283 -12.00 -5.05 -9.33
N HIS A 284 -12.17 -4.77 -8.03
CA HIS A 284 -13.37 -4.16 -7.45
C HIS A 284 -13.13 -2.76 -6.88
N SER A 285 -12.34 -1.92 -7.57
CA SER A 285 -12.01 -0.56 -7.12
C SER A 285 -13.25 0.33 -6.92
N ASN A 286 -14.33 0.09 -7.66
CA ASN A 286 -15.61 0.75 -7.47
C ASN A 286 -16.24 0.45 -6.10
N ILE A 287 -16.08 -0.78 -5.58
CA ILE A 287 -16.53 -1.16 -4.25
C ILE A 287 -15.66 -0.49 -3.18
N ALA A 288 -14.34 -0.46 -3.38
CA ALA A 288 -13.41 0.24 -2.50
C ALA A 288 -13.75 1.74 -2.38
N LEU A 289 -13.95 2.40 -3.51
CA LEU A 289 -14.34 3.82 -3.55
C LEU A 289 -15.68 4.06 -2.85
N SER A 290 -16.69 3.23 -3.15
CA SER A 290 -18.01 3.34 -2.51
C SER A 290 -17.97 3.07 -1.00
N LEU A 291 -17.09 2.17 -0.54
CA LEU A 291 -16.81 1.93 0.88
C LEU A 291 -16.28 3.21 1.55
N CYS A 292 -15.25 3.83 0.97
CA CYS A 292 -14.66 5.06 1.48
C CYS A 292 -15.65 6.24 1.48
N MET A 293 -16.62 6.24 0.57
CA MET A 293 -17.73 7.21 0.52
C MET A 293 -18.90 6.87 1.47
N GLY A 294 -18.75 5.92 2.39
CA GLY A 294 -19.71 5.63 3.43
C GLY A 294 -20.88 4.71 3.05
N SER A 295 -20.80 3.99 1.92
CA SER A 295 -21.85 3.07 1.51
C SER A 295 -21.88 1.78 2.35
N LYS A 296 -22.95 1.58 3.14
CA LYS A 296 -23.15 0.36 3.93
C LYS A 296 -23.25 -0.91 3.06
N LYS A 297 -23.81 -0.79 1.84
CA LYS A 297 -23.88 -1.91 0.89
C LYS A 297 -22.48 -2.29 0.38
N ALA A 298 -21.67 -1.28 0.07
CA ALA A 298 -20.28 -1.50 -0.34
C ALA A 298 -19.45 -2.10 0.81
N ARG A 299 -19.72 -1.72 2.07
CA ARG A 299 -19.05 -2.29 3.24
C ARG A 299 -19.22 -3.81 3.30
N LYS A 300 -20.44 -4.30 3.25
CA LYS A 300 -20.70 -5.75 3.26
C LYS A 300 -19.98 -6.46 2.13
N LYS A 301 -20.03 -5.87 0.92
CA LYS A 301 -19.36 -6.45 -0.25
C LYS A 301 -17.83 -6.45 -0.12
N ALA A 302 -17.26 -5.39 0.44
CA ALA A 302 -15.82 -5.29 0.69
C ALA A 302 -15.34 -6.34 1.71
N GLU A 303 -16.13 -6.64 2.74
CA GLU A 303 -15.84 -7.70 3.70
C GLU A 303 -15.82 -9.10 3.05
N GLU A 304 -16.77 -9.38 2.16
CA GLU A 304 -16.80 -10.63 1.37
C GLU A 304 -15.56 -10.75 0.47
N ILE A 305 -15.20 -9.65 -0.24
CA ILE A 305 -14.01 -9.58 -1.10
C ILE A 305 -12.75 -9.77 -0.27
N TYR A 306 -12.65 -9.12 0.89
CA TYR A 306 -11.49 -9.23 1.78
C TYR A 306 -11.31 -10.66 2.32
N ALA A 307 -12.41 -11.33 2.67
CA ALA A 307 -12.38 -12.75 3.06
C ALA A 307 -11.88 -13.63 1.90
N SER A 308 -12.41 -13.44 0.69
CA SER A 308 -11.95 -14.13 -0.51
C SER A 308 -10.48 -13.86 -0.82
N TYR A 309 -10.03 -12.61 -0.70
CA TYR A 309 -8.62 -12.24 -0.89
C TYR A 309 -7.68 -12.99 0.07
N LYS A 310 -8.06 -13.10 1.37
CA LYS A 310 -7.30 -13.88 2.35
C LYS A 310 -7.22 -15.37 1.96
N GLN A 311 -8.31 -15.94 1.46
CA GLN A 311 -8.32 -17.32 0.96
C GLN A 311 -7.36 -17.50 -0.22
N HIS A 312 -7.33 -16.55 -1.17
CA HIS A 312 -6.37 -16.57 -2.28
C HIS A 312 -4.92 -16.47 -1.81
N LEU A 313 -4.63 -15.66 -0.79
CA LEU A 313 -3.28 -15.58 -0.22
C LEU A 313 -2.87 -16.92 0.42
N ILE A 314 -3.75 -17.54 1.21
CA ILE A 314 -3.49 -18.84 1.84
C ILE A 314 -3.28 -19.92 0.76
N ALA A 315 -4.14 -19.98 -0.24
CA ALA A 315 -4.00 -20.93 -1.36
C ALA A 315 -2.69 -20.70 -2.13
N GLY A 316 -2.32 -19.44 -2.36
CA GLY A 316 -1.06 -19.06 -3.01
C GLY A 316 0.17 -19.49 -2.21
N LEU A 317 0.19 -19.28 -0.89
CA LEU A 317 1.28 -19.74 -0.01
C LEU A 317 1.40 -21.26 -0.02
N ASN A 318 0.26 -21.99 0.07
CA ASN A 318 0.25 -23.44 -0.01
C ASN A 318 0.74 -23.95 -1.36
N PHE A 319 0.37 -23.30 -2.46
CA PHE A 319 0.90 -23.63 -3.79
C PHE A 319 2.41 -23.42 -3.85
N ILE A 320 2.91 -22.27 -3.38
CA ILE A 320 4.35 -21.96 -3.36
C ILE A 320 5.13 -22.95 -2.50
N SER A 321 4.59 -23.40 -1.38
CA SER A 321 5.27 -24.37 -0.51
C SER A 321 5.48 -25.73 -1.17
N ASN A 322 4.58 -26.13 -2.06
CA ASN A 322 4.56 -27.45 -2.70
C ASN A 322 5.15 -27.45 -4.13
N MET A 323 5.39 -26.28 -4.73
CA MET A 323 5.93 -26.23 -6.10
C MET A 323 7.46 -26.34 -6.14
N LYS A 324 7.98 -26.79 -7.29
CA LYS A 324 9.42 -26.73 -7.56
C LYS A 324 9.85 -25.29 -7.80
N LYS A 325 10.85 -24.83 -7.09
CA LYS A 325 11.42 -23.48 -7.17
C LYS A 325 12.79 -23.56 -7.84
N ILE A 326 13.24 -22.42 -8.38
CA ILE A 326 14.62 -22.25 -8.85
C ILE A 326 15.36 -21.58 -7.69
N GLU A 327 16.34 -22.29 -7.14
CA GLU A 327 17.06 -21.83 -5.94
C GLU A 327 18.55 -21.66 -6.26
N GLY A 328 19.15 -20.61 -5.74
CA GLY A 328 20.59 -20.36 -5.71
C GLY A 328 21.00 -19.96 -4.29
N ASP A 329 22.29 -19.64 -4.10
CA ASP A 329 22.84 -19.42 -2.74
C ASP A 329 22.13 -18.33 -1.96
N ASN A 330 21.74 -17.23 -2.63
CA ASN A 330 21.06 -16.09 -1.98
C ASN A 330 19.88 -15.60 -2.82
N TYR A 331 19.24 -16.46 -3.59
CA TYR A 331 18.01 -16.11 -4.30
C TYR A 331 17.09 -17.31 -4.48
N ILE A 332 15.81 -16.98 -4.68
CA ILE A 332 14.78 -17.94 -5.04
C ILE A 332 13.87 -17.33 -6.10
N ILE A 333 13.58 -18.08 -7.16
CA ILE A 333 12.64 -17.69 -8.21
C ILE A 333 11.44 -18.64 -8.16
N ILE A 334 10.28 -18.06 -7.97
CA ILE A 334 8.98 -18.71 -7.84
C ILE A 334 8.16 -18.34 -9.06
N ASN A 335 8.12 -19.23 -10.06
CA ASN A 335 7.34 -19.00 -11.27
C ASN A 335 5.98 -19.67 -11.15
N ALA A 336 5.00 -18.92 -10.68
CA ALA A 336 3.64 -19.43 -10.42
C ALA A 336 2.77 -19.53 -11.70
N LYS A 337 3.21 -18.97 -12.83
CA LYS A 337 2.44 -18.94 -14.07
C LYS A 337 1.03 -18.38 -13.83
N SER A 338 0.00 -19.04 -14.34
CA SER A 338 -1.41 -18.70 -14.15
C SER A 338 -2.04 -19.29 -12.87
N ASN A 339 -1.28 -20.04 -12.05
CA ASN A 339 -1.81 -20.63 -10.82
C ASN A 339 -2.05 -19.60 -9.72
N ILE A 340 -1.36 -18.46 -9.77
CA ILE A 340 -1.52 -17.34 -8.85
C ILE A 340 -1.77 -16.07 -9.67
N LYS A 341 -2.79 -15.30 -9.25
CA LYS A 341 -3.10 -14.02 -9.91
C LYS A 341 -1.92 -13.04 -9.79
N ASP A 342 -1.63 -12.32 -10.86
CA ASP A 342 -0.62 -11.26 -10.93
C ASP A 342 -0.82 -10.16 -9.87
N THR A 343 -2.08 -9.85 -9.54
CA THR A 343 -2.44 -8.85 -8.53
C THR A 343 -2.11 -9.25 -7.08
N ILE A 344 -1.85 -10.55 -6.84
CA ILE A 344 -1.57 -11.11 -5.51
C ILE A 344 -0.09 -11.46 -5.34
N ILE A 345 0.61 -11.73 -6.44
CA ILE A 345 1.97 -12.28 -6.41
C ILE A 345 2.95 -11.40 -5.62
N GLY A 346 2.82 -10.07 -5.72
CA GLY A 346 3.67 -9.14 -4.98
C GLY A 346 3.41 -9.15 -3.46
N THR A 347 2.16 -9.40 -3.04
CA THR A 347 1.83 -9.57 -1.61
C THR A 347 2.45 -10.85 -1.07
N LEU A 348 2.38 -11.94 -1.83
CA LEU A 348 3.02 -13.22 -1.44
C LEU A 348 4.54 -13.07 -1.36
N ALA A 349 5.17 -12.37 -2.30
CA ALA A 349 6.60 -12.04 -2.22
C ALA A 349 6.95 -11.28 -0.93
N SER A 350 6.13 -10.28 -0.55
CA SER A 350 6.32 -9.52 0.68
C SER A 350 6.13 -10.39 1.93
N MET A 351 5.11 -11.25 1.96
CA MET A 351 4.91 -12.17 3.08
C MET A 351 6.08 -13.14 3.26
N LEU A 352 6.60 -13.69 2.16
CA LEU A 352 7.76 -14.58 2.17
C LEU A 352 9.02 -13.85 2.65
N SER A 353 9.25 -12.60 2.22
CA SER A 353 10.43 -11.82 2.62
C SER A 353 10.43 -11.41 4.09
N MET A 354 9.26 -11.34 4.72
CA MET A 354 9.10 -11.08 6.16
C MET A 354 9.08 -12.36 7.01
N SER A 355 9.09 -13.53 6.38
CA SER A 355 9.08 -14.81 7.08
C SER A 355 10.50 -15.24 7.48
N SER A 356 10.60 -16.06 8.52
CA SER A 356 11.87 -16.69 8.93
C SER A 356 12.30 -17.86 8.02
N LEU A 357 11.58 -18.11 6.91
CA LEU A 357 11.91 -19.20 5.99
C LEU A 357 13.18 -18.95 5.19
N TYR A 358 13.51 -17.68 4.95
CA TYR A 358 14.67 -17.29 4.15
C TYR A 358 15.62 -16.44 4.96
N LYS A 359 16.93 -16.66 4.73
CA LYS A 359 17.99 -15.87 5.38
C LYS A 359 17.90 -14.41 4.95
N GLU A 360 18.30 -13.50 5.83
CA GLU A 360 18.43 -12.09 5.51
C GLU A 360 19.31 -11.88 4.26
N GLY A 361 18.91 -10.96 3.40
CA GLY A 361 19.58 -10.68 2.13
C GLY A 361 19.19 -11.60 0.97
N THR A 362 18.38 -12.65 1.19
CA THR A 362 17.91 -13.51 0.12
C THR A 362 16.96 -12.74 -0.81
N ALA A 363 17.24 -12.78 -2.12
CA ALA A 363 16.35 -12.22 -3.13
C ALA A 363 15.20 -13.19 -3.45
N ILE A 364 13.97 -12.79 -3.16
CA ILE A 364 12.75 -13.56 -3.42
C ILE A 364 12.07 -12.97 -4.64
N ILE A 365 12.11 -13.69 -5.76
CA ILE A 365 11.53 -13.29 -7.03
C ILE A 365 10.29 -14.14 -7.29
N THR A 366 9.16 -13.51 -7.49
CA THR A 366 7.89 -14.17 -7.81
C THR A 366 7.40 -13.72 -9.16
N MET A 367 6.88 -14.64 -9.96
CA MET A 367 6.42 -14.40 -11.33
C MET A 367 5.01 -14.97 -11.52
N ALA A 368 4.14 -14.21 -12.17
CA ALA A 368 2.79 -14.64 -12.55
C ALA A 368 2.40 -14.10 -13.92
N ASP A 369 1.55 -14.85 -14.60
CA ASP A 369 0.98 -14.43 -15.88
C ASP A 369 0.05 -13.23 -15.70
N ASN A 370 0.20 -12.24 -16.59
CA ASN A 370 -0.66 -11.06 -16.70
C ASN A 370 -1.01 -10.87 -18.17
N GLU A 371 -2.13 -11.43 -18.61
CA GLU A 371 -2.56 -11.43 -20.02
C GLU A 371 -1.47 -11.89 -20.98
N SER A 372 -0.96 -10.99 -21.84
CA SER A 372 0.16 -11.25 -22.78
C SER A 372 1.54 -11.09 -22.15
N LYS A 373 1.63 -10.57 -20.92
CA LYS A 373 2.87 -10.27 -20.22
C LYS A 373 3.06 -11.19 -19.00
N ILE A 374 4.20 -11.09 -18.36
CA ILE A 374 4.51 -11.69 -17.07
C ILE A 374 4.82 -10.56 -16.11
N LYS A 375 4.13 -10.57 -14.96
CA LYS A 375 4.43 -9.70 -13.85
C LYS A 375 5.44 -10.36 -12.93
N ILE A 376 6.50 -9.64 -12.64
CA ILE A 376 7.55 -10.02 -11.71
C ILE A 376 7.47 -9.11 -10.48
N SER A 377 7.56 -9.71 -9.30
CA SER A 377 7.71 -8.98 -8.04
C SER A 377 8.89 -9.55 -7.28
N ALA A 378 9.83 -8.69 -6.93
CA ALA A 378 11.04 -9.06 -6.23
C ALA A 378 11.13 -8.35 -4.88
N ARG A 379 11.58 -9.07 -3.86
CA ARG A 379 11.77 -8.59 -2.50
C ARG A 379 13.09 -9.12 -1.95
N ILE A 380 13.72 -8.34 -1.10
CA ILE A 380 14.85 -8.81 -0.30
C ILE A 380 14.33 -9.24 1.07
N ALA A 381 14.72 -10.43 1.53
CA ALA A 381 14.39 -10.91 2.86
C ALA A 381 15.15 -10.08 3.91
N GLY A 382 14.46 -9.63 4.94
CA GLY A 382 15.01 -8.75 5.96
C GLY A 382 15.18 -7.30 5.48
N ARG A 383 16.19 -6.62 6.00
CA ARG A 383 16.44 -5.18 5.76
C ARG A 383 17.72 -4.89 5.01
N ASN A 384 18.65 -5.81 5.05
CA ASN A 384 19.96 -5.68 4.46
C ASN A 384 20.06 -6.62 3.26
N GLY A 385 20.62 -6.14 2.16
CA GLY A 385 20.81 -6.96 0.98
C GLY A 385 21.10 -6.12 -0.25
N ARG A 386 21.07 -6.79 -1.38
CA ARG A 386 21.37 -6.19 -2.69
C ARG A 386 20.27 -5.23 -3.12
N ASN A 387 20.61 -4.23 -3.92
CA ASN A 387 19.64 -3.37 -4.57
C ASN A 387 18.92 -4.15 -5.69
N ILE A 388 17.77 -4.74 -5.35
CA ILE A 388 17.02 -5.57 -6.30
C ILE A 388 16.42 -4.75 -7.45
N ARG A 389 16.21 -3.44 -7.26
CA ARG A 389 15.76 -2.54 -8.33
C ARG A 389 16.81 -2.45 -9.43
N GLU A 390 18.06 -2.15 -9.08
CA GLU A 390 19.17 -2.05 -10.05
C GLU A 390 19.38 -3.37 -10.80
N ILE A 391 19.25 -4.49 -10.11
CA ILE A 391 19.33 -5.82 -10.73
C ILE A 391 18.22 -5.98 -11.77
N LEU A 392 16.96 -5.72 -11.41
CA LEU A 392 15.83 -5.81 -12.33
C LEU A 392 15.97 -4.81 -13.50
N ASP A 393 16.34 -3.58 -13.23
CA ASP A 393 16.57 -2.55 -14.26
C ASP A 393 17.61 -3.01 -15.28
N SER A 394 18.69 -3.66 -14.82
CA SER A 394 19.74 -4.18 -15.71
C SER A 394 19.27 -5.34 -16.56
N VAL A 395 18.44 -6.23 -16.01
CA VAL A 395 17.85 -7.37 -16.75
C VAL A 395 16.83 -6.88 -17.77
N VAL A 396 15.95 -5.95 -17.38
CA VAL A 396 14.92 -5.39 -18.27
C VAL A 396 15.54 -4.60 -19.43
N LYS A 397 16.67 -3.91 -19.21
CA LYS A 397 17.42 -3.26 -20.31
C LYS A 397 17.95 -4.25 -21.34
N GLU A 398 18.29 -5.47 -20.93
CA GLU A 398 18.78 -6.54 -21.82
C GLU A 398 17.62 -7.25 -22.53
N VAL A 399 16.59 -7.62 -21.80
CA VAL A 399 15.50 -8.50 -22.27
C VAL A 399 14.34 -7.73 -22.89
N GLY A 400 14.16 -6.47 -22.46
CA GLY A 400 13.00 -5.64 -22.75
C GLY A 400 11.94 -5.73 -21.66
N GLY A 401 11.18 -4.65 -21.50
CA GLY A 401 10.11 -4.54 -20.51
C GLY A 401 10.15 -3.21 -19.74
N GLU A 402 9.44 -3.15 -18.65
CA GLU A 402 9.36 -1.99 -17.76
C GLU A 402 9.63 -2.42 -16.32
N SER A 403 10.44 -1.67 -15.60
CA SER A 403 10.79 -1.94 -14.20
C SER A 403 10.59 -0.72 -13.32
N GLY A 404 10.38 -0.96 -12.01
CA GLY A 404 10.23 0.10 -11.03
C GLY A 404 10.27 -0.42 -9.60
N GLY A 405 10.34 0.51 -8.64
CA GLY A 405 10.35 0.17 -7.21
C GLY A 405 11.53 0.77 -6.46
N HIS A 406 11.90 0.14 -5.36
CA HIS A 406 12.94 0.58 -4.42
C HIS A 406 14.01 -0.51 -4.24
N ALA A 407 15.10 -0.19 -3.56
CA ALA A 407 16.24 -1.09 -3.35
C ALA A 407 15.87 -2.48 -2.77
N LEU A 408 14.90 -2.55 -1.86
CA LEU A 408 14.49 -3.81 -1.22
C LEU A 408 13.20 -4.41 -1.80
N ALA A 409 12.48 -3.67 -2.66
CA ALA A 409 11.19 -4.08 -3.20
C ALA A 409 10.97 -3.49 -4.59
N ALA A 410 11.09 -4.30 -5.62
CA ALA A 410 10.94 -3.87 -6.99
C ALA A 410 10.05 -4.82 -7.80
N GLY A 411 9.66 -4.42 -8.98
CA GLY A 411 8.89 -5.24 -9.91
C GLY A 411 9.17 -4.87 -11.35
N CYS A 412 8.78 -5.74 -12.25
CA CYS A 412 8.84 -5.47 -13.68
C CYS A 412 7.73 -6.23 -14.44
N LEU A 413 7.49 -5.80 -15.67
CA LEU A 413 6.62 -6.45 -16.64
C LEU A 413 7.45 -6.77 -17.88
N ILE A 414 7.34 -8.02 -18.35
CA ILE A 414 8.01 -8.49 -19.57
C ILE A 414 7.00 -9.21 -20.47
N GLU A 415 7.31 -9.34 -21.76
CA GLU A 415 6.52 -10.16 -22.69
C GLU A 415 6.66 -11.65 -22.36
N LYS A 416 5.60 -12.45 -22.51
CA LYS A 416 5.60 -13.90 -22.19
C LYS A 416 6.66 -14.70 -22.96
N ASN A 417 6.92 -14.34 -24.20
CA ASN A 417 7.94 -15.00 -25.02
C ASN A 417 9.38 -14.73 -24.53
N LYS A 418 9.57 -13.80 -23.61
CA LYS A 418 10.87 -13.45 -23.01
C LYS A 418 11.13 -14.10 -21.65
N GLU A 419 10.23 -14.97 -21.19
CA GLU A 419 10.30 -15.56 -19.86
C GLU A 419 11.62 -16.27 -19.58
N GLN A 420 12.03 -17.19 -20.47
CA GLN A 420 13.23 -17.99 -20.27
C GLN A 420 14.49 -17.11 -20.32
N GLU A 421 14.53 -16.19 -21.28
CA GLU A 421 15.62 -15.21 -21.42
C GLU A 421 15.77 -14.34 -20.15
N PHE A 422 14.65 -13.90 -19.60
CA PHE A 422 14.60 -13.13 -18.34
C PHE A 422 15.14 -13.94 -17.15
N ILE A 423 14.69 -15.19 -16.99
CA ILE A 423 15.15 -16.06 -15.89
C ILE A 423 16.65 -16.30 -15.97
N GLU A 424 17.19 -16.55 -17.16
CA GLU A 424 18.62 -16.79 -17.35
C GLU A 424 19.46 -15.53 -17.11
N ALA A 425 19.04 -14.39 -17.64
CA ALA A 425 19.69 -13.10 -17.40
C ALA A 425 19.66 -12.72 -15.91
N LEU A 426 18.51 -12.94 -15.24
CA LEU A 426 18.35 -12.67 -13.81
C LEU A 426 19.26 -13.55 -12.96
N LYS A 427 19.30 -14.86 -13.21
CA LYS A 427 20.22 -15.80 -12.52
C LYS A 427 21.66 -15.34 -12.66
N LYS A 428 22.10 -15.05 -13.88
CA LYS A 428 23.47 -14.57 -14.15
C LYS A 428 23.81 -13.32 -13.33
N ARG A 429 22.88 -12.35 -13.20
CA ARG A 429 23.08 -11.14 -12.39
C ARG A 429 23.13 -11.45 -10.89
N LEU A 430 22.25 -12.33 -10.43
CA LEU A 430 22.21 -12.73 -9.02
C LEU A 430 23.44 -13.55 -8.61
N GLU A 431 24.07 -14.29 -9.52
CA GLU A 431 25.29 -15.07 -9.29
C GLU A 431 26.57 -14.21 -9.35
N ILE A 432 26.67 -13.25 -10.30
CA ILE A 432 27.86 -12.39 -10.48
C ILE A 432 28.12 -11.46 -9.28
N GLU A 433 27.07 -10.95 -8.64
CA GLU A 433 27.25 -10.04 -7.52
C GLU A 433 27.73 -10.72 -6.22
N MET A 434 27.68 -12.04 -6.14
CA MET A 434 28.30 -12.80 -5.04
C MET A 434 29.84 -12.79 -5.10
N ILE A 435 30.42 -12.53 -6.26
CA ILE A 435 31.88 -12.54 -6.45
C ILE A 435 32.50 -11.16 -6.11
N LYS A 436 31.68 -10.13 -5.90
CA LYS A 436 32.13 -8.74 -5.63
C LYS A 436 32.18 -8.37 -4.14
N ILE A 437 31.90 -9.30 -3.24
CA ILE A 437 32.07 -9.18 -1.79
C ILE A 437 33.34 -9.87 -1.37
#